data_935fdeb50f13b04db59b656b42ccfa79
#
_entry.id   935fdeb50f13b04db59b656b42ccfa79
#
_cell.length_a   1.000
_cell.length_b   1.000
_cell.length_c   1.000
_cell.angle_alpha   90.00
_cell.angle_beta   90.00
_cell.angle_gamma   90.00
#
_symmetry.space_group_name_H-M   'P 1'
#
loop_
_entity.id
_entity.type
_entity.pdbx_description
1 polymer ?
#
loop_
_entity_poly.entity_id
_entity_poly.type
_entity_poly.pdbx_seq_one_letter_code
_entity_poly.pdbx_strand_id
1 'polypeptide(L)'
;MENGPDTDPRRAFGQALRTLRQGARLTQQELAVKAGLGIRTLSDLERGTAGPRPATAALLVGALGLDRSDSEAFHTLAHAAWRAARG
;
A
#
# COMPACT_ATOMS: atom_id res chain seq x y z
N MET A 1 -7.84 -26.69 1.94
CA MET A 1 -7.89 -25.93 1.56
C MET A 1 -7.30 -25.16 1.11
N GLU A 2 -7.59 -24.89 0.83
CA GLU A 2 -7.22 -24.00 0.38
C GLU A 2 -6.69 -23.22 0.33
N ASN A 3 -6.22 -23.17 -0.04
CA ASN A 3 -5.81 -22.31 0.03
C ASN A 3 -5.96 -21.42 -0.81
N GLY A 4 -5.91 -21.29 -0.93
CA GLY A 4 -6.60 -20.26 -1.70
C GLY A 4 -5.79 -19.01 -1.83
N PRO A 5 -6.43 -17.89 -2.26
CA PRO A 5 -5.68 -16.64 -2.38
C PRO A 5 -5.05 -16.26 -1.04
N ASP A 6 -3.93 -15.55 -1.13
CA ASP A 6 -3.24 -15.05 0.03
C ASP A 6 -4.18 -14.17 0.85
N THR A 7 -4.43 -14.56 2.09
CA THR A 7 -5.34 -13.83 2.98
C THR A 7 -4.61 -12.91 3.95
N ASP A 8 -3.28 -12.82 3.87
CA ASP A 8 -2.52 -11.91 4.71
C ASP A 8 -2.83 -10.46 4.28
N PRO A 9 -3.47 -9.65 5.15
CA PRO A 9 -3.84 -8.29 4.77
C PRO A 9 -2.65 -7.42 4.38
N ARG A 10 -1.49 -7.65 4.99
CA ARG A 10 -0.31 -6.85 4.66
C ARG A 10 0.19 -7.15 3.26
N ARG A 11 0.15 -8.41 2.84
CA ARG A 11 0.53 -8.80 1.48
C ARG A 11 -0.48 -8.29 0.46
N ALA A 12 -1.77 -8.40 0.78
CA ALA A 12 -2.80 -7.91 -0.11
C ALA A 12 -2.64 -6.41 -0.36
N PHE A 13 -2.39 -5.65 0.70
CA PHE A 13 -2.14 -4.22 0.57
C PHE A 13 -0.87 -3.96 -0.25
N GLY A 14 0.21 -4.68 0.05
CA GLY A 14 1.47 -4.50 -0.66
C GLY A 14 1.36 -4.75 -2.16
N GLN A 15 0.63 -5.79 -2.54
CA GLN A 15 0.40 -6.09 -3.95
C GLN A 15 -0.43 -5.01 -4.63
N ALA A 16 -1.47 -4.52 -3.96
CA ALA A 16 -2.30 -3.45 -4.50
C ALA A 16 -1.46 -2.17 -4.69
N LEU A 17 -0.64 -1.85 -3.70
CA LEU A 17 0.25 -0.68 -3.77
C LEU A 17 1.21 -0.80 -4.95
N ARG A 18 1.82 -1.96 -5.10
CA ARG A 18 2.76 -2.19 -6.20
C ARG A 18 2.07 -2.07 -7.55
N THR A 19 0.88 -2.66 -7.68
CA THR A 19 0.11 -2.58 -8.92
C THR A 19 -0.24 -1.14 -9.28
N LEU A 20 -0.68 -0.36 -8.29
CA LEU A 20 -1.01 1.04 -8.52
C LEU A 20 0.22 1.86 -8.88
N ARG A 21 1.35 1.59 -8.22
CA ARG A 21 2.60 2.27 -8.52
C ARG A 21 3.05 1.98 -9.95
N GLN A 22 3.02 0.71 -10.35
CA GLN A 22 3.42 0.31 -11.69
C GLN A 22 2.46 0.88 -12.74
N GLY A 23 1.18 0.91 -12.43
CA GLY A 23 0.18 1.51 -13.31
C GLY A 23 0.41 3.00 -13.50
N ALA A 24 0.95 3.68 -12.50
CA ALA A 24 1.31 5.09 -12.60
C ALA A 24 2.70 5.29 -13.22
N ARG A 25 3.39 4.20 -13.56
CA ARG A 25 4.72 4.21 -14.18
C ARG A 25 5.77 4.86 -13.29
N LEU A 26 5.68 4.59 -11.98
CA LEU A 26 6.63 5.11 -11.01
C LEU A 26 7.52 3.98 -10.49
N THR A 27 8.80 4.31 -10.28
CA THR A 27 9.68 3.42 -9.52
C THR A 27 9.36 3.59 -8.03
N GLN A 28 9.86 2.67 -7.21
CA GLN A 28 9.72 2.83 -5.76
C GLN A 28 10.31 4.15 -5.29
N GLN A 29 11.49 4.50 -5.80
CA GLN A 29 12.16 5.74 -5.44
C GLN A 29 11.30 6.95 -5.79
N GLU A 30 10.73 6.95 -6.99
CA GLU A 30 9.90 8.07 -7.43
C GLU A 30 8.65 8.22 -6.58
N LEU A 31 7.99 7.11 -6.27
CA LEU A 31 6.80 7.17 -5.43
C LEU A 31 7.15 7.61 -4.02
N ALA A 32 8.25 7.09 -3.46
CA ALA A 32 8.69 7.47 -2.12
C ALA A 32 8.93 8.98 -2.04
N VAL A 33 9.64 9.54 -3.01
CA VAL A 33 9.89 10.97 -3.05
C VAL A 33 8.58 11.75 -3.15
N LYS A 34 7.70 11.31 -4.06
CA LYS A 34 6.45 12.02 -4.31
C LYS A 34 5.53 11.99 -3.09
N ALA A 35 5.53 10.89 -2.36
CA ALA A 35 4.70 10.73 -1.17
C ALA A 35 5.36 11.30 0.10
N GLY A 36 6.63 11.67 0.03
CA GLY A 36 7.36 12.13 1.20
C GLY A 36 7.69 11.02 2.17
N LEU A 37 7.92 9.80 1.66
CA LEU A 37 8.24 8.62 2.48
C LEU A 37 9.67 8.19 2.23
N GLY A 38 10.26 7.49 3.22
CA GLY A 38 11.53 6.82 2.99
C GLY A 38 11.35 5.64 2.06
N ILE A 39 12.38 5.36 1.25
CA ILE A 39 12.33 4.23 0.32
C ILE A 39 12.16 2.91 1.06
N ARG A 40 12.76 2.78 2.24
CA ARG A 40 12.65 1.57 3.04
C ARG A 40 11.23 1.33 3.50
N THR A 41 10.55 2.39 3.93
CA THR A 41 9.15 2.29 4.33
C THR A 41 8.31 1.78 3.17
N LEU A 42 8.49 2.37 2.00
CA LEU A 42 7.71 1.96 0.81
C LEU A 42 8.02 0.51 0.43
N SER A 43 9.29 0.14 0.45
CA SER A 43 9.71 -1.22 0.13
C SER A 43 9.08 -2.23 1.08
N ASP A 44 9.08 -1.94 2.39
CA ASP A 44 8.50 -2.83 3.39
C ASP A 44 6.99 -2.97 3.20
N LEU A 45 6.31 -1.88 2.84
CA LEU A 45 4.87 -1.93 2.57
C LEU A 45 4.58 -2.82 1.36
N GLU A 46 5.36 -2.69 0.29
CA GLU A 46 5.14 -3.50 -0.91
C GLU A 46 5.44 -4.98 -0.68
N ARG A 47 6.40 -5.28 0.19
CA ARG A 47 6.73 -6.67 0.51
C ARG A 47 5.76 -7.32 1.49
N GLY A 48 4.90 -6.52 2.12
CA GLY A 48 3.95 -7.04 3.09
C GLY A 48 4.57 -7.32 4.44
N THR A 49 5.71 -6.70 4.76
CA THR A 49 6.36 -6.86 6.06
C THR A 49 5.96 -5.78 7.05
N ALA A 50 5.17 -4.81 6.61
CA ALA A 50 4.68 -3.73 7.46
C ALA A 50 3.28 -3.34 7.00
N GLY A 51 2.50 -2.76 7.93
CA GLY A 51 1.20 -2.18 7.61
C GLY A 51 1.30 -0.66 7.61
N PRO A 52 0.59 0.03 6.74
CA PRO A 52 0.69 1.47 6.64
C PRO A 52 -0.11 2.16 7.75
N ARG A 53 0.48 3.17 8.37
CA ARG A 53 -0.29 4.03 9.26
C ARG A 53 -1.32 4.81 8.43
N PRO A 54 -2.43 5.25 9.03
CA PRO A 54 -3.43 6.01 8.30
C PRO A 54 -2.86 7.24 7.57
N ALA A 55 -1.96 7.97 8.22
CA ALA A 55 -1.32 9.12 7.59
C ALA A 55 -0.49 8.72 6.37
N THR A 56 0.21 7.58 6.46
CA THR A 56 1.01 7.08 5.34
C THR A 56 0.11 6.69 4.17
N ALA A 57 -1.02 6.04 4.46
CA ALA A 57 -1.97 5.68 3.40
C ALA A 57 -2.50 6.93 2.69
N ALA A 58 -2.80 7.99 3.43
CA ALA A 58 -3.28 9.24 2.85
C ALA A 58 -2.23 9.87 1.93
N LEU A 59 -0.96 9.84 2.34
CA LEU A 59 0.13 10.35 1.51
C LEU A 59 0.24 9.58 0.19
N LEU A 60 0.08 8.27 0.25
CA LEU A 60 0.15 7.42 -0.94
C LEU A 60 -1.02 7.68 -1.89
N VAL A 61 -2.22 7.86 -1.35
CA VAL A 61 -3.39 8.21 -2.16
C VAL A 61 -3.13 9.48 -2.95
N GLY A 62 -2.60 10.51 -2.29
CA GLY A 62 -2.28 11.76 -2.96
C GLY A 62 -1.20 11.61 -4.01
N ALA A 63 -0.13 10.88 -3.68
CA ALA A 63 0.99 10.71 -4.59
C ALA A 63 0.62 9.89 -5.83
N LEU A 64 -0.28 8.91 -5.65
CA LEU A 64 -0.73 8.08 -6.76
C LEU A 64 -1.87 8.72 -7.56
N GLY A 65 -2.46 9.79 -7.04
CA GLY A 65 -3.55 10.47 -7.74
C GLY A 65 -4.80 9.61 -7.89
N LEU A 66 -5.13 8.83 -6.87
CA LEU A 66 -6.26 7.90 -6.94
C LEU A 66 -7.58 8.65 -6.97
N ASP A 67 -8.51 8.16 -7.79
CA ASP A 67 -9.87 8.68 -7.79
C ASP A 67 -10.60 8.19 -6.53
N ARG A 68 -11.88 8.62 -6.37
CA ARG A 68 -12.64 8.27 -5.18
C ARG A 68 -12.77 6.75 -4.99
N SER A 69 -13.14 6.06 -6.05
CA SER A 69 -13.36 4.61 -5.98
C SER A 69 -12.09 3.85 -5.61
N ASP A 70 -10.99 4.17 -6.29
CA ASP A 70 -9.71 3.52 -6.01
C ASP A 70 -9.18 3.90 -4.64
N SER A 71 -9.40 5.16 -4.23
CA SER A 71 -9.00 5.63 -2.91
C SER A 71 -9.74 4.88 -1.80
N GLU A 72 -11.05 4.66 -1.95
CA GLU A 72 -11.82 3.93 -0.96
C GLU A 72 -11.35 2.48 -0.84
N ALA A 73 -11.13 1.83 -1.99
CA ALA A 73 -10.63 0.46 -1.99
C ALA A 73 -9.24 0.39 -1.36
N PHE A 74 -8.39 1.35 -1.67
CA PHE A 74 -7.04 1.42 -1.13
C PHE A 74 -7.06 1.60 0.39
N HIS A 75 -7.89 2.51 0.89
CA HIS A 75 -8.01 2.73 2.33
C HIS A 75 -8.55 1.51 3.07
N THR A 76 -9.47 0.77 2.45
CA THR A 76 -9.97 -0.46 3.05
C THR A 76 -8.85 -1.48 3.23
N LEU A 77 -8.04 -1.67 2.20
CA LEU A 77 -6.89 -2.58 2.28
C LEU A 77 -5.85 -2.07 3.28
N ALA A 78 -5.59 -0.77 3.27
CA ALA A 78 -4.62 -0.17 4.18
C ALA A 78 -5.03 -0.34 5.63
N HIS A 79 -6.31 -0.13 5.92
CA HIS A 79 -6.83 -0.28 7.29
C HIS A 79 -6.69 -1.71 7.78
N ALA A 80 -7.03 -2.69 6.93
CA ALA A 80 -6.89 -4.10 7.29
C ALA A 80 -5.43 -4.45 7.54
N ALA A 81 -4.53 -3.96 6.71
CA ALA A 81 -3.10 -4.21 6.85
C ALA A 81 -2.53 -3.58 8.13
N TRP A 82 -2.98 -2.36 8.44
CA TRP A 82 -2.56 -1.65 9.65
C TRP A 82 -3.01 -2.40 10.91
N ARG A 83 -4.27 -2.86 10.93
CA ARG A 83 -4.77 -3.63 12.06
C ARG A 83 -4.02 -4.95 12.22
N ALA A 84 -3.73 -5.62 11.12
CA ALA A 84 -2.99 -6.88 11.15
C ALA A 84 -1.57 -6.69 11.68
N ALA A 85 -0.92 -5.58 11.31
CA ALA A 85 0.44 -5.29 11.75
C ALA A 85 0.52 -4.95 13.23
N ARG A 86 -0.56 -4.41 13.78
CA ARG A 86 -0.61 -4.08 15.22
C ARG A 86 -0.85 -5.30 16.08
N GLY A 87 -1.25 -6.36 15.44
CA GLY A 87 -1.41 -7.64 16.06
C GLY A 87 -2.54 -7.88 16.90
#